data_9c2d7e38779bfcf2d47c53adc3328bb6
#
_entry.id   9c2d7e38779bfcf2d47c53adc3328bb6
#
_cell.length_a   1.000
_cell.length_b   1.000
_cell.length_c   1.000
_cell.angle_alpha   90.00
_cell.angle_beta   90.00
_cell.angle_gamma   90.00
#
_symmetry.space_group_name_H-M   'P 1'
#
loop_
_entity.id
_entity.type
_entity.pdbx_description
1 polymer ?
#
loop_
_entity_poly.entity_id
_entity_poly.type
_entity_poly.pdbx_seq_one_letter_code
_entity_poly.pdbx_strand_id
1 'polypeptide(L)'
;MSKLRITFLGTGTSMGVPVIGCKCETCLSTDAKDYRLRTSILIQYEGQNIVVDSGPDFRYQMLKNKVDHLEALVFTHEHKDHTAGMDDVRAYNFIQRQSVNIWASERVERALRREFHYAFAETRYPGVPEITFHTIDGSPFKIGNLNLEPLEVMHHKLPVYGFKIKGFVYITDASM
;
A
#
# COMPACT_ATOMS: atom_id res chain seq x y z
N MET A 1 -3.74 7.18 26.38
CA MET A 1 -4.36 6.65 25.13
C MET A 1 -3.29 6.63 24.07
N SER A 2 -3.13 5.52 23.40
CA SER A 2 -2.13 5.39 22.31
C SER A 2 -2.52 6.32 21.14
N LYS A 3 -1.52 7.07 20.66
CA LYS A 3 -1.72 8.06 19.59
C LYS A 3 -1.68 7.37 18.23
N LEU A 4 -2.73 7.54 17.42
CA LEU A 4 -2.72 7.20 16.01
C LEU A 4 -1.91 8.26 15.24
N ARG A 5 -0.95 7.83 14.43
CA ARG A 5 -0.21 8.69 13.49
C ARG A 5 -0.46 8.21 12.08
N ILE A 6 -0.83 9.14 11.21
CA ILE A 6 -0.96 8.91 9.77
C ILE A 6 0.10 9.76 9.06
N THR A 7 0.87 9.13 8.21
CA THR A 7 1.85 9.80 7.35
C THR A 7 1.49 9.54 5.89
N PHE A 8 1.25 10.59 5.13
CA PHE A 8 1.10 10.48 3.67
C PHE A 8 2.47 10.20 3.06
N LEU A 9 2.63 9.03 2.46
CA LEU A 9 3.87 8.59 1.82
C LEU A 9 3.98 9.14 0.39
N GLY A 10 2.84 9.36 -0.23
CA GLY A 10 2.68 9.98 -1.53
C GLY A 10 1.27 10.52 -1.71
N THR A 11 1.13 11.53 -2.54
CA THR A 11 -0.13 12.23 -2.84
C THR A 11 -0.26 12.53 -4.34
N GLY A 12 0.58 11.90 -5.16
CA GLY A 12 0.51 12.00 -6.61
C GLY A 12 -0.52 11.04 -7.20
N THR A 13 -0.83 11.26 -8.47
CA THR A 13 -1.66 10.35 -9.26
C THR A 13 -0.86 9.10 -9.67
N SER A 14 -1.45 8.23 -10.50
CA SER A 14 -0.80 7.02 -11.04
C SER A 14 0.57 7.26 -11.69
N MET A 15 0.80 8.45 -12.24
CA MET A 15 2.09 8.82 -12.85
C MET A 15 3.06 9.51 -11.88
N GLY A 16 2.60 9.92 -10.70
CA GLY A 16 3.38 10.78 -9.80
C GLY A 16 3.60 12.18 -10.37
N VAL A 17 4.37 13.01 -9.67
CA VAL A 17 4.82 14.34 -10.14
C VAL A 17 6.30 14.46 -9.81
N PRO A 18 7.19 14.85 -10.78
CA PRO A 18 6.89 15.18 -12.18
C PRO A 18 6.49 13.95 -13.02
N VAL A 19 5.70 14.20 -14.04
CA VAL A 19 5.32 13.18 -15.03
C VAL A 19 6.42 13.08 -16.09
N ILE A 20 6.77 11.85 -16.48
CA ILE A 20 7.82 11.58 -17.46
C ILE A 20 7.53 12.34 -18.77
N GLY A 21 8.48 13.18 -19.19
CA GLY A 21 8.40 13.96 -20.42
C GLY A 21 7.48 15.19 -20.37
N CYS A 22 6.79 15.43 -19.27
CA CYS A 22 5.96 16.63 -19.09
C CYS A 22 6.84 17.87 -18.89
N LYS A 23 6.47 18.98 -19.58
CA LYS A 23 7.18 20.26 -19.54
C LYS A 23 6.35 21.39 -18.92
N CYS A 24 5.27 21.07 -18.20
CA CYS A 24 4.48 22.09 -17.51
C CYS A 24 5.27 22.68 -16.33
N GLU A 25 4.84 23.81 -15.86
CA GLU A 25 5.48 24.57 -14.77
C GLU A 25 5.71 23.70 -13.52
N THR A 26 4.69 22.96 -13.08
CA THR A 26 4.78 22.06 -11.93
C THR A 26 5.80 20.93 -12.11
N CYS A 27 5.83 20.31 -13.31
CA CYS A 27 6.77 19.22 -13.58
C CYS A 27 8.22 19.70 -13.78
N LEU A 28 8.41 20.97 -14.09
CA LEU A 28 9.73 21.61 -14.21
C LEU A 28 10.14 22.35 -12.93
N SER A 29 9.27 22.39 -11.93
CA SER A 29 9.54 23.06 -10.66
C SER A 29 10.72 22.43 -9.93
N THR A 30 11.50 23.29 -9.26
CA THR A 30 12.55 22.89 -8.31
C THR A 30 12.07 22.85 -6.87
N ASP A 31 10.82 23.22 -6.59
CA ASP A 31 10.24 23.12 -5.24
C ASP A 31 9.96 21.64 -4.90
N ALA A 32 10.54 21.18 -3.81
CA ALA A 32 10.32 19.80 -3.31
C ALA A 32 8.85 19.48 -3.03
N LYS A 33 8.00 20.47 -2.82
CA LYS A 33 6.55 20.28 -2.63
C LYS A 33 5.81 19.87 -3.90
N ASP A 34 6.40 20.12 -5.07
CA ASP A 34 5.85 19.70 -6.36
C ASP A 34 6.23 18.25 -6.71
N TYR A 35 7.16 17.64 -5.96
CA TYR A 35 7.52 16.24 -6.13
C TYR A 35 6.58 15.34 -5.31
N ARG A 36 5.69 14.65 -5.99
CA ARG A 36 4.69 13.78 -5.36
C ARG A 36 4.82 12.34 -5.83
N LEU A 37 5.18 11.46 -4.92
CA LEU A 37 5.14 10.01 -5.14
C LEU A 37 3.68 9.55 -5.28
N ARG A 38 3.47 8.36 -5.87
CA ARG A 38 2.15 7.74 -5.97
C ARG A 38 1.53 7.59 -4.60
N THR A 39 0.20 7.64 -4.59
CA THR A 39 -0.56 7.66 -3.35
C THR A 39 -0.32 6.44 -2.48
N SER A 40 -0.07 6.66 -1.21
CA SER A 40 0.05 5.63 -0.17
C SER A 40 0.09 6.32 1.19
N ILE A 41 -0.29 5.63 2.25
CA ILE A 41 -0.19 6.10 3.64
C ILE A 41 0.49 5.08 4.54
N LEU A 42 1.21 5.58 5.54
CA LEU A 42 1.71 4.81 6.68
C LEU A 42 0.85 5.12 7.91
N ILE A 43 0.34 4.08 8.52
CA ILE A 43 -0.44 4.11 9.75
C ILE A 43 0.44 3.56 10.86
N GLN A 44 0.66 4.36 11.90
CA GLN A 44 1.43 3.96 13.08
C GLN A 44 0.56 3.99 14.31
N TYR A 45 0.44 2.86 14.98
CA TYR A 45 -0.36 2.71 16.19
C TYR A 45 0.21 1.62 17.11
N GLU A 46 0.48 1.95 18.36
CA GLU A 46 1.00 1.01 19.37
C GLU A 46 2.25 0.23 18.92
N GLY A 47 3.17 0.91 18.25
CA GLY A 47 4.40 0.29 17.76
C GLY A 47 4.24 -0.46 16.44
N GLN A 48 3.02 -0.61 15.90
CA GLN A 48 2.75 -1.25 14.63
C GLN A 48 2.90 -0.27 13.47
N ASN A 49 3.45 -0.73 12.35
CA ASN A 49 3.50 -0.02 11.08
C ASN A 49 2.63 -0.76 10.06
N ILE A 50 1.58 -0.11 9.60
CA ILE A 50 0.67 -0.63 8.58
C ILE A 50 0.75 0.31 7.39
N VAL A 51 0.95 -0.23 6.19
CA VAL A 51 0.99 0.58 4.96
C VAL A 51 -0.23 0.26 4.12
N VAL A 52 -0.87 1.29 3.57
CA VAL A 52 -1.94 1.13 2.58
C VAL A 52 -1.35 1.40 1.20
N ASP A 53 -1.41 0.40 0.35
CA ASP A 53 -0.87 0.33 -1.01
C ASP A 53 0.67 0.38 -1.10
N SER A 54 1.22 -0.46 -1.97
CA SER A 54 2.64 -0.54 -2.30
C SER A 54 2.87 -0.32 -3.79
N GLY A 55 2.66 0.91 -4.24
CA GLY A 55 2.94 1.30 -5.61
C GLY A 55 4.44 1.23 -5.96
N PRO A 56 4.83 1.64 -7.18
CA PRO A 56 6.23 1.59 -7.64
C PRO A 56 7.22 2.35 -6.75
N ASP A 57 6.72 3.29 -5.95
CA ASP A 57 7.54 4.12 -5.06
C ASP A 57 7.73 3.52 -3.66
N PHE A 58 7.14 2.35 -3.37
CA PHE A 58 7.09 1.74 -2.04
C PHE A 58 8.45 1.66 -1.37
N ARG A 59 9.46 1.13 -2.06
CA ARG A 59 10.81 1.03 -1.52
C ARG A 59 11.35 2.40 -1.06
N TYR A 60 11.23 3.41 -1.90
CA TYR A 60 11.68 4.76 -1.56
C TYR A 60 10.89 5.37 -0.40
N GLN A 61 9.57 5.14 -0.37
CA GLN A 61 8.68 5.59 0.71
C GLN A 61 9.09 4.98 2.05
N MET A 62 9.40 3.69 2.10
CA MET A 62 9.85 3.01 3.32
C MET A 62 11.20 3.52 3.79
N LEU A 63 12.17 3.67 2.90
CA LEU A 63 13.50 4.19 3.23
C LEU A 63 13.44 5.64 3.74
N LYS A 64 12.70 6.51 3.05
CA LYS A 64 12.54 7.92 3.43
C LYS A 64 11.92 8.09 4.81
N ASN A 65 10.97 7.23 5.17
CA ASN A 65 10.26 7.29 6.45
C ASN A 65 10.87 6.36 7.52
N LYS A 66 12.00 5.70 7.22
CA LYS A 66 12.74 4.81 8.14
C LYS A 66 11.82 3.73 8.75
N VAL A 67 10.98 3.14 7.91
CA VAL A 67 10.10 2.04 8.33
C VAL A 67 10.94 0.77 8.37
N ASP A 68 11.40 0.38 9.54
CA ASP A 68 12.28 -0.75 9.78
C ASP A 68 11.53 -2.06 10.06
N HIS A 69 10.22 -1.98 10.31
CA HIS A 69 9.36 -3.14 10.42
C HIS A 69 7.97 -2.87 9.83
N LEU A 70 7.34 -3.89 9.27
CA LEU A 70 6.03 -3.84 8.65
C LEU A 70 5.11 -4.89 9.27
N GLU A 71 4.08 -4.46 9.98
CA GLU A 71 3.07 -5.34 10.54
C GLU A 71 2.14 -5.89 9.47
N ALA A 72 1.71 -5.01 8.57
CA ALA A 72 0.78 -5.36 7.51
C ALA A 72 0.88 -4.41 6.33
N LEU A 73 0.52 -4.96 5.15
CA LEU A 73 0.20 -4.23 3.95
C LEU A 73 -1.28 -4.40 3.63
N VAL A 74 -1.98 -3.32 3.34
CA VAL A 74 -3.42 -3.33 3.05
C VAL A 74 -3.62 -2.76 1.65
N PHE A 75 -4.37 -3.42 0.79
CA PHE A 75 -4.60 -2.95 -0.58
C PHE A 75 -6.01 -2.39 -0.77
N THR A 76 -6.08 -1.25 -1.45
CA THR A 76 -7.33 -0.64 -1.90
C THR A 76 -7.88 -1.35 -3.13
N HIS A 77 -7.04 -1.58 -4.14
CA HIS A 77 -7.37 -2.24 -5.40
C HIS A 77 -6.11 -2.71 -6.16
N GLU A 78 -6.29 -3.32 -7.33
CA GLU A 78 -5.24 -4.04 -8.06
C GLU A 78 -4.46 -3.23 -9.09
N HIS A 79 -4.70 -1.92 -9.27
CA HIS A 79 -3.95 -1.12 -10.24
C HIS A 79 -2.45 -1.06 -9.90
N LYS A 80 -1.62 -0.90 -10.92
CA LYS A 80 -0.15 -0.99 -10.79
C LYS A 80 0.47 0.08 -9.92
N ASP A 81 -0.08 1.28 -9.95
CA ASP A 81 0.35 2.39 -9.10
C ASP A 81 0.07 2.15 -7.61
N HIS A 82 -0.75 1.11 -7.28
CA HIS A 82 -1.02 0.67 -5.92
C HIS A 82 -0.32 -0.65 -5.54
N THR A 83 0.10 -1.46 -6.52
CA THR A 83 0.54 -2.84 -6.24
C THR A 83 1.96 -3.17 -6.71
N ALA A 84 2.54 -2.43 -7.66
CA ALA A 84 3.77 -2.83 -8.36
C ALA A 84 5.02 -2.93 -7.48
N GLY A 85 5.03 -2.32 -6.30
CA GLY A 85 6.14 -2.40 -5.34
C GLY A 85 6.03 -3.55 -4.33
N MET A 86 5.05 -4.44 -4.46
CA MET A 86 4.83 -5.53 -3.50
C MET A 86 6.07 -6.44 -3.34
N ASP A 87 6.87 -6.63 -4.38
CA ASP A 87 8.08 -7.48 -4.30
C ASP A 87 9.08 -7.00 -3.25
N ASP A 88 9.14 -5.71 -2.97
CA ASP A 88 10.07 -5.14 -1.99
C ASP A 88 9.72 -5.51 -0.54
N VAL A 89 8.54 -6.11 -0.28
CA VAL A 89 8.20 -6.61 1.08
C VAL A 89 9.15 -7.73 1.55
N ARG A 90 9.84 -8.40 0.63
CA ARG A 90 10.83 -9.43 0.95
C ARG A 90 11.94 -8.92 1.89
N ALA A 91 12.25 -7.63 1.87
CA ALA A 91 13.21 -7.05 2.82
C ALA A 91 12.74 -7.24 4.27
N TYR A 92 11.44 -7.12 4.52
CA TYR A 92 10.86 -7.36 5.85
C TYR A 92 10.84 -8.84 6.22
N ASN A 93 10.68 -9.77 5.25
CA ASN A 93 10.80 -11.20 5.53
C ASN A 93 12.18 -11.54 6.12
N PHE A 94 13.27 -10.98 5.55
CA PHE A 94 14.62 -11.18 6.06
C PHE A 94 14.83 -10.55 7.45
N ILE A 95 14.35 -9.32 7.65
CA ILE A 95 14.54 -8.58 8.90
C ILE A 95 13.69 -9.22 10.02
N GLN A 96 12.43 -9.50 9.74
CA GLN A 96 11.46 -9.98 10.73
C GLN A 96 11.43 -11.51 10.86
N ARG A 97 12.02 -12.24 9.90
CA ARG A 97 12.06 -13.72 9.82
C ARG A 97 10.66 -14.34 9.84
N GLN A 98 9.73 -13.70 9.18
CA GLN A 98 8.33 -14.13 9.06
C GLN A 98 7.72 -13.65 7.75
N SER A 99 6.61 -14.26 7.34
CA SER A 99 5.81 -13.79 6.22
C SER A 99 5.22 -12.40 6.50
N VAL A 100 5.09 -11.58 5.47
CA VAL A 100 4.37 -10.31 5.57
C VAL A 100 2.87 -10.56 5.42
N ASN A 101 2.10 -10.04 6.36
CA ASN A 101 0.64 -10.10 6.30
C ASN A 101 0.10 -9.10 5.29
N ILE A 102 -0.72 -9.56 4.34
CA ILE A 102 -1.37 -8.74 3.33
C ILE A 102 -2.88 -8.88 3.44
N TRP A 103 -3.56 -7.75 3.67
CA TRP A 103 -5.01 -7.66 3.61
C TRP A 103 -5.44 -7.17 2.23
N ALA A 104 -6.25 -7.95 1.54
CA ALA A 104 -6.70 -7.65 0.19
C ALA A 104 -8.08 -8.25 -0.08
N SER A 105 -8.87 -7.65 -0.97
CA SER A 105 -10.03 -8.34 -1.51
C SER A 105 -9.59 -9.55 -2.33
N GLU A 106 -10.46 -10.54 -2.47
CA GLU A 106 -10.20 -11.74 -3.27
C GLU A 106 -9.77 -11.39 -4.72
N ARG A 107 -10.33 -10.32 -5.26
CA ARG A 107 -9.97 -9.79 -6.58
C ARG A 107 -8.53 -9.30 -6.64
N VAL A 108 -8.10 -8.51 -5.65
CA VAL A 108 -6.73 -8.01 -5.54
C VAL A 108 -5.77 -9.16 -5.31
N GLU A 109 -6.08 -10.10 -4.42
CA GLU A 109 -5.26 -11.29 -4.18
C GLU A 109 -5.04 -12.09 -5.47
N ARG A 110 -6.09 -12.36 -6.26
CA ARG A 110 -5.95 -13.03 -7.56
C ARG A 110 -5.04 -12.27 -8.52
N ALA A 111 -5.13 -10.94 -8.56
CA ALA A 111 -4.27 -10.11 -9.39
C ALA A 111 -2.81 -10.20 -8.95
N LEU A 112 -2.54 -10.08 -7.64
CA LEU A 112 -1.20 -10.19 -7.08
C LEU A 112 -0.57 -11.57 -7.31
N ARG A 113 -1.33 -12.65 -7.11
CA ARG A 113 -0.85 -14.02 -7.37
C ARG A 113 -0.49 -14.26 -8.83
N ARG A 114 -1.24 -13.68 -9.77
CA ARG A 114 -0.94 -13.75 -11.20
C ARG A 114 0.33 -12.98 -11.55
N GLU A 115 0.49 -11.78 -11.00
CA GLU A 115 1.61 -10.90 -11.33
C GLU A 115 2.92 -11.36 -10.70
N PHE A 116 2.87 -11.71 -9.45
CA PHE A 116 4.04 -12.17 -8.67
C PHE A 116 4.04 -13.69 -8.55
N HIS A 117 3.64 -14.40 -9.62
CA HIS A 117 3.46 -15.87 -9.63
C HIS A 117 4.64 -16.64 -9.06
N TYR A 118 5.87 -16.14 -9.25
CA TYR A 118 7.09 -16.75 -8.73
C TYR A 118 7.13 -16.82 -7.19
N ALA A 119 6.46 -15.88 -6.50
CA ALA A 119 6.36 -15.89 -5.04
C ALA A 119 5.38 -16.96 -4.51
N PHE A 120 4.52 -17.49 -5.39
CA PHE A 120 3.46 -18.45 -5.05
C PHE A 120 3.63 -19.81 -5.75
N ALA A 121 4.72 -20.01 -6.48
CA ALA A 121 5.03 -21.26 -7.14
C ALA A 121 5.25 -22.41 -6.12
N GLU A 122 4.94 -23.65 -6.50
CA GLU A 122 5.22 -24.83 -5.65
C GLU A 122 6.71 -24.97 -5.33
N THR A 123 7.55 -24.75 -6.34
CA THR A 123 9.01 -24.65 -6.17
C THR A 123 9.41 -23.19 -6.18
N ARG A 124 9.76 -22.67 -5.01
CA ARG A 124 10.15 -21.27 -4.86
C ARG A 124 11.65 -21.09 -4.94
N TYR A 125 12.07 -20.05 -5.64
CA TYR A 125 13.45 -19.61 -5.59
C TYR A 125 13.75 -18.95 -4.23
N PRO A 126 14.93 -19.19 -3.62
CA PRO A 126 15.31 -18.51 -2.37
C PRO A 126 15.29 -16.99 -2.51
N GLY A 127 14.65 -16.32 -1.57
CA GLY A 127 14.59 -14.85 -1.52
C GLY A 127 13.40 -14.20 -2.23
N VAL A 128 12.43 -15.01 -2.69
CA VAL A 128 11.12 -14.48 -3.12
C VAL A 128 10.32 -13.97 -1.90
N PRO A 129 9.37 -13.05 -2.11
CA PRO A 129 8.50 -12.60 -1.02
C PRO A 129 7.73 -13.75 -0.36
N GLU A 130 7.73 -13.79 0.96
CA GLU A 130 6.89 -14.68 1.76
C GLU A 130 5.69 -13.89 2.29
N ILE A 131 4.49 -14.28 1.88
CA ILE A 131 3.26 -13.54 2.08
C ILE A 131 2.18 -14.43 2.68
N THR A 132 1.46 -13.89 3.66
CA THR A 132 0.22 -14.46 4.20
C THR A 132 -0.93 -13.53 3.84
N PHE A 133 -1.89 -14.01 3.04
CA PHE A 133 -3.08 -13.24 2.69
C PHE A 133 -4.18 -13.36 3.74
N HIS A 134 -4.87 -12.24 3.95
CA HIS A 134 -6.09 -12.10 4.75
C HIS A 134 -7.13 -11.42 3.87
N THR A 135 -8.29 -12.03 3.72
CA THR A 135 -9.34 -11.53 2.84
C THR A 135 -10.09 -10.36 3.45
N ILE A 136 -10.24 -9.28 2.68
CA ILE A 136 -11.17 -8.18 2.95
C ILE A 136 -12.47 -8.50 2.20
N ASP A 137 -13.55 -8.73 2.94
CA ASP A 137 -14.88 -9.08 2.42
C ASP A 137 -15.90 -7.95 2.59
N GLY A 138 -15.44 -6.76 2.96
CA GLY A 138 -16.29 -5.60 3.26
C GLY A 138 -16.65 -5.46 4.75
N SER A 139 -16.42 -6.49 5.56
CA SER A 139 -16.62 -6.43 7.01
C SER A 139 -15.42 -5.76 7.71
N PRO A 140 -15.65 -5.10 8.87
CA PRO A 140 -14.54 -4.60 9.68
C PRO A 140 -13.58 -5.70 10.11
N PHE A 141 -12.28 -5.43 10.04
CA PHE A 141 -11.23 -6.36 10.44
C PHE A 141 -10.21 -5.70 11.36
N LYS A 142 -9.37 -6.50 12.00
CA LYS A 142 -8.33 -6.02 12.92
C LYS A 142 -6.93 -6.37 12.43
N ILE A 143 -6.03 -5.42 12.60
CA ILE A 143 -4.59 -5.64 12.53
C ILE A 143 -4.04 -5.26 13.90
N GLY A 144 -3.59 -6.27 14.66
CA GLY A 144 -3.27 -6.09 16.07
C GLY A 144 -4.44 -5.48 16.85
N ASN A 145 -4.22 -4.33 17.48
CA ASN A 145 -5.24 -3.61 18.24
C ASN A 145 -5.98 -2.52 17.43
N LEU A 146 -5.68 -2.38 16.14
CA LEU A 146 -6.30 -1.38 15.28
C LEU A 146 -7.43 -1.99 14.48
N ASN A 147 -8.62 -1.38 14.58
CA ASN A 147 -9.78 -1.75 13.77
C ASN A 147 -9.81 -0.91 12.49
N LEU A 148 -9.95 -1.59 11.36
CA LEU A 148 -10.14 -0.99 10.04
C LEU A 148 -11.54 -1.35 9.54
N GLU A 149 -12.28 -0.35 9.08
CA GLU A 149 -13.62 -0.51 8.49
C GLU A 149 -13.50 -0.22 6.98
N PRO A 150 -13.65 -1.25 6.10
CA PRO A 150 -13.64 -1.04 4.66
C PRO A 150 -14.83 -0.18 4.23
N LEU A 151 -14.58 0.73 3.31
CA LEU A 151 -15.59 1.58 2.69
C LEU A 151 -15.50 1.35 1.17
N GLU A 152 -16.50 0.67 0.62
CA GLU A 152 -16.54 0.47 -0.81
C GLU A 152 -16.91 1.78 -1.51
N VAL A 153 -16.10 2.16 -2.49
CA VAL A 153 -16.31 3.31 -3.37
C VAL A 153 -16.06 2.90 -4.81
N MET A 154 -16.56 3.69 -5.76
CA MET A 154 -16.38 3.39 -7.18
C MET A 154 -15.19 4.17 -7.75
N HIS A 155 -14.30 3.45 -8.45
CA HIS A 155 -13.30 4.02 -9.33
C HIS A 155 -13.73 3.73 -10.78
N HIS A 156 -14.46 4.65 -11.36
CA HIS A 156 -15.21 4.46 -12.61
C HIS A 156 -16.19 3.27 -12.48
N LYS A 157 -15.91 2.11 -13.07
CA LYS A 157 -16.72 0.88 -12.94
C LYS A 157 -16.13 -0.16 -12.00
N LEU A 158 -15.01 0.17 -11.37
CA LEU A 158 -14.27 -0.70 -10.49
C LEU A 158 -14.63 -0.41 -9.04
N PRO A 159 -15.21 -1.36 -8.27
CA PRO A 159 -15.31 -1.21 -6.82
C PRO A 159 -13.92 -1.32 -6.20
N VAL A 160 -13.57 -0.35 -5.35
CA VAL A 160 -12.32 -0.25 -4.62
C VAL A 160 -12.60 0.03 -3.16
N TYR A 161 -11.66 -0.28 -2.28
CA TYR A 161 -11.83 -0.01 -0.85
C TYR A 161 -11.08 1.25 -0.42
N GLY A 162 -11.79 2.15 0.28
CA GLY A 162 -11.20 3.05 1.26
C GLY A 162 -11.25 2.42 2.65
N PHE A 163 -10.67 3.07 3.65
CA PHE A 163 -10.61 2.56 5.01
C PHE A 163 -10.89 3.64 6.03
N LYS A 164 -11.82 3.35 6.96
CA LYS A 164 -12.02 4.16 8.16
C LYS A 164 -11.24 3.54 9.32
N ILE A 165 -10.45 4.37 9.97
CA ILE A 165 -9.51 3.98 11.02
C ILE A 165 -9.68 4.95 12.18
N LYS A 166 -10.41 4.55 13.21
CA LYS A 166 -10.83 5.45 14.29
C LYS A 166 -11.54 6.71 13.74
N GLY A 167 -11.02 7.92 13.97
CA GLY A 167 -11.56 9.19 13.46
C GLY A 167 -11.00 9.64 12.11
N PHE A 168 -10.22 8.79 11.41
CA PHE A 168 -9.60 9.10 10.12
C PHE A 168 -10.23 8.22 9.02
N VAL A 169 -10.46 8.82 7.85
CA VAL A 169 -10.91 8.09 6.65
C VAL A 169 -9.92 8.34 5.53
N TYR A 170 -9.47 7.24 4.90
CA TYR A 170 -8.63 7.27 3.71
C TYR A 170 -9.39 6.70 2.52
N ILE A 171 -9.51 7.50 1.48
CA ILE A 171 -10.10 7.11 0.20
C ILE A 171 -9.15 7.59 -0.89
N THR A 172 -8.86 6.74 -1.85
CA THR A 172 -8.10 7.05 -3.05
C THR A 172 -8.88 6.56 -4.28
N ASP A 173 -8.58 7.14 -5.44
CA ASP A 173 -9.12 6.72 -6.74
C ASP A 173 -10.65 6.64 -6.83
N ALA A 174 -11.35 7.40 -6.00
CA ALA A 174 -12.79 7.51 -6.10
C ALA A 174 -13.19 8.42 -7.27
N SER A 175 -14.19 8.01 -8.02
CA SER A 175 -14.84 8.83 -9.05
C SER A 175 -16.34 8.94 -8.78
N MET A 176 -16.91 10.06 -9.18
CA MET A 176 -18.37 10.26 -9.17
C MET A 176 -18.99 9.55 -10.37
#